data_23bb8e1eb37144ac0b06211253d3992a
#
_entry.id   23bb8e1eb37144ac0b06211253d3992a
#
_cell.length_a   1.000
_cell.length_b   1.000
_cell.length_c   1.000
_cell.angle_alpha   90.00
_cell.angle_beta   90.00
_cell.angle_gamma   90.00
#
_symmetry.space_group_name_H-M   'P 1'
#
loop_
_entity.id
_entity.type
_entity.pdbx_description
1 polymer ?
#
loop_
_entity_poly.entity_id
_entity_poly.type
_entity_poly.pdbx_seq_one_letter_code
_entity_poly.pdbx_strand_id
1 'polypeptide(L)'
;LSGAIDRNDDVLYICYDNEAYMNTGIQKSSLTPFGAKTTTTPAGKNSHGCLTQKKNVFEIIAAHGLPYAATASVGYMNDFLKKLERAKDIHGTRFIHVIAPCPTGWGAPESKMVDLARDVVDCGLWYLAEYEGEQESGVPGGTFTLNRKPREFTSVRDYLKSQGRFRALSDEEISLVERSRDAKWEMIERDWA
;
A
#
# COMPACT_ATOMS: atom_id res chain seq x y z
N LEU A 1 7.48 16.00 -3.16
CA LEU A 1 7.50 15.54 -1.75
C LEU A 1 8.94 15.48 -1.21
N SER A 2 9.90 14.86 -1.93
CA SER A 2 11.31 14.76 -1.49
C SER A 2 11.90 16.11 -1.05
N GLY A 3 11.77 17.17 -1.86
CA GLY A 3 12.23 18.50 -1.50
C GLY A 3 11.49 19.15 -0.31
N ALA A 4 10.24 18.76 -0.03
CA ALA A 4 9.54 19.19 1.17
C ALA A 4 10.14 18.52 2.43
N ILE A 5 10.51 17.23 2.30
CA ILE A 5 11.16 16.49 3.38
C ILE A 5 12.55 17.08 3.67
N ASP A 6 13.36 17.39 2.65
CA ASP A 6 14.68 18.00 2.79
C ASP A 6 14.63 19.35 3.55
N ARG A 7 13.59 20.15 3.31
CA ARG A 7 13.37 21.42 4.02
C ARG A 7 12.67 21.27 5.35
N ASN A 8 12.19 20.07 5.65
CA ASN A 8 11.32 19.77 6.78
C ASN A 8 10.08 20.68 6.84
N ASP A 9 9.44 20.91 5.67
CA ASP A 9 8.23 21.72 5.58
C ASP A 9 7.14 21.12 6.49
N ASP A 10 6.44 21.97 7.26
CA ASP A 10 5.39 21.51 8.18
C ASP A 10 4.09 21.17 7.44
N VAL A 11 4.07 20.03 6.76
CA VAL A 11 2.94 19.53 5.95
C VAL A 11 2.64 18.07 6.24
N LEU A 12 1.36 17.73 6.26
CA LEU A 12 0.88 16.35 6.22
C LEU A 12 0.46 16.01 4.79
N TYR A 13 1.20 15.10 4.15
CA TYR A 13 0.88 14.60 2.82
C TYR A 13 0.17 13.24 2.93
N ILE A 14 -1.06 13.17 2.43
CA ILE A 14 -1.84 11.91 2.37
C ILE A 14 -1.86 11.42 0.93
N CYS A 15 -1.22 10.29 0.68
CA CYS A 15 -1.26 9.60 -0.61
C CYS A 15 -2.49 8.68 -0.66
N TYR A 16 -3.50 9.10 -1.42
CA TYR A 16 -4.67 8.28 -1.71
C TYR A 16 -4.33 7.28 -2.82
N ASP A 17 -4.15 6.02 -2.45
CA ASP A 17 -3.73 4.95 -3.35
C ASP A 17 -4.91 4.08 -3.77
N ASN A 18 -5.41 4.30 -4.95
CA ASN A 18 -6.39 3.45 -5.63
C ASN A 18 -5.77 2.53 -6.70
N GLU A 19 -4.42 2.48 -6.74
CA GLU A 19 -3.60 1.57 -7.54
C GLU A 19 -3.61 1.81 -9.07
N ALA A 20 -4.06 2.97 -9.53
CA ALA A 20 -3.93 3.43 -10.93
C ALA A 20 -4.18 4.94 -11.03
N TYR A 21 -3.96 5.53 -12.21
CA TYR A 21 -4.50 6.86 -12.55
C TYR A 21 -5.97 6.70 -12.95
N MET A 22 -6.88 6.71 -11.94
CA MET A 22 -8.28 6.30 -12.12
C MET A 22 -9.08 7.29 -12.97
N ASN A 23 -9.08 8.58 -12.62
CA ASN A 23 -9.94 9.59 -13.25
C ASN A 23 -9.60 9.86 -14.71
N THR A 24 -8.34 9.66 -15.12
CA THR A 24 -7.90 9.90 -16.50
C THR A 24 -8.12 8.70 -17.43
N GLY A 25 -8.71 7.63 -16.93
CA GLY A 25 -9.08 6.45 -17.72
C GLY A 25 -8.36 5.17 -17.31
N ILE A 26 -8.02 5.02 -16.03
CA ILE A 26 -7.47 3.78 -15.42
C ILE A 26 -6.14 3.37 -16.05
N GLN A 27 -5.20 4.32 -16.22
CA GLN A 27 -3.85 4.01 -16.69
C GLN A 27 -2.99 3.44 -15.56
N LYS A 28 -1.98 2.65 -15.95
CA LYS A 28 -0.98 2.13 -15.02
C LYS A 28 -0.23 3.26 -14.31
N SER A 29 -0.13 3.17 -13.00
CA SER A 29 0.80 3.94 -12.17
C SER A 29 1.93 3.05 -11.63
N SER A 30 2.89 3.64 -10.91
CA SER A 30 3.89 2.86 -10.17
C SER A 30 3.30 2.09 -8.99
N LEU A 31 2.08 2.43 -8.58
CA LEU A 31 1.33 1.75 -7.51
C LEU A 31 0.38 0.66 -8.04
N THR A 32 0.33 0.44 -9.35
CA THR A 32 -0.46 -0.64 -9.94
C THR A 32 0.19 -1.99 -9.61
N PRO A 33 -0.52 -2.93 -8.96
CA PRO A 33 0.05 -4.20 -8.58
C PRO A 33 0.28 -5.12 -9.78
N PHE A 34 1.18 -6.10 -9.60
CA PHE A 34 1.45 -7.14 -10.58
C PHE A 34 0.16 -7.85 -11.01
N GLY A 35 0.00 -8.09 -12.31
CA GLY A 35 -1.14 -8.77 -12.92
C GLY A 35 -2.39 -7.90 -13.10
N ALA A 36 -2.45 -6.70 -12.53
CA ALA A 36 -3.62 -5.85 -12.65
C ALA A 36 -3.80 -5.32 -14.08
N LYS A 37 -5.00 -5.52 -14.62
CA LYS A 37 -5.42 -4.92 -15.90
C LYS A 37 -5.65 -3.42 -15.71
N THR A 38 -5.10 -2.63 -16.60
CA THR A 38 -5.39 -1.21 -16.81
C THR A 38 -5.55 -0.92 -18.28
N THR A 39 -5.91 0.30 -18.66
CA THR A 39 -6.00 0.70 -20.09
C THR A 39 -4.65 0.69 -20.79
N THR A 40 -3.54 0.90 -20.06
CA THR A 40 -2.18 0.86 -20.60
C THR A 40 -1.43 -0.43 -20.29
N THR A 41 -2.02 -1.34 -19.52
CA THR A 41 -1.56 -2.72 -19.30
C THR A 41 -2.73 -3.68 -19.51
N PRO A 42 -3.13 -3.91 -20.76
CA PRO A 42 -4.26 -4.78 -21.07
C PRO A 42 -3.95 -6.22 -20.64
N ALA A 43 -4.99 -6.96 -20.25
CA ALA A 43 -4.89 -8.37 -19.92
C ALA A 43 -5.81 -9.20 -20.80
N GLY A 44 -5.31 -10.32 -21.33
CA GLY A 44 -6.02 -11.19 -22.25
C GLY A 44 -5.11 -12.31 -22.78
N LYS A 45 -5.50 -12.93 -23.88
CA LYS A 45 -4.78 -14.09 -24.45
C LYS A 45 -3.28 -13.87 -24.70
N ASN A 46 -2.87 -12.64 -25.05
CA ASN A 46 -1.49 -12.29 -25.41
C ASN A 46 -0.87 -11.24 -24.50
N SER A 47 -1.47 -10.93 -23.37
CA SER A 47 -1.03 -9.88 -22.45
C SER A 47 -1.49 -10.18 -21.02
N HIS A 48 -0.59 -10.00 -20.06
CA HIS A 48 -0.78 -10.45 -18.68
C HIS A 48 -1.03 -9.31 -17.67
N GLY A 49 -1.48 -8.14 -18.13
CA GLY A 49 -1.69 -6.99 -17.25
C GLY A 49 -0.38 -6.30 -16.87
N CYS A 50 -0.29 -5.75 -15.67
CA CYS A 50 0.91 -5.09 -15.16
C CYS A 50 2.00 -6.13 -14.82
N LEU A 51 3.18 -6.03 -15.45
CA LEU A 51 4.30 -6.96 -15.23
C LEU A 51 5.30 -6.47 -14.18
N THR A 52 5.07 -5.32 -13.58
CA THR A 52 5.95 -4.76 -12.55
C THR A 52 5.33 -4.89 -11.17
N GLN A 53 6.14 -5.08 -10.15
CA GLN A 53 5.69 -5.03 -8.77
C GLN A 53 5.26 -3.60 -8.38
N LYS A 54 4.28 -3.52 -7.49
CA LYS A 54 3.86 -2.26 -6.88
C LYS A 54 5.01 -1.65 -6.09
N LYS A 55 5.29 -0.34 -6.30
CA LYS A 55 6.28 0.37 -5.49
C LYS A 55 5.82 0.46 -4.03
N ASN A 56 6.75 0.23 -3.12
CA ASN A 56 6.53 0.49 -1.72
C ASN A 56 6.86 1.95 -1.39
N VAL A 57 5.91 2.83 -1.63
CA VAL A 57 6.12 4.29 -1.45
C VAL A 57 6.32 4.63 0.03
N PHE A 58 5.70 3.90 0.95
CA PHE A 58 5.90 4.12 2.39
C PHE A 58 7.38 3.97 2.79
N GLU A 59 8.02 2.86 2.43
CA GLU A 59 9.44 2.63 2.75
C GLU A 59 10.38 3.59 1.99
N ILE A 60 10.05 3.92 0.73
CA ILE A 60 10.82 4.91 -0.04
C ILE A 60 10.78 6.28 0.67
N ILE A 61 9.64 6.69 1.19
CA ILE A 61 9.48 7.95 1.89
C ILE A 61 10.13 7.87 3.29
N ALA A 62 9.95 6.77 4.02
CA ALA A 62 10.63 6.56 5.31
C ALA A 62 12.15 6.63 5.18
N ALA A 63 12.72 6.14 4.07
CA ALA A 63 14.18 6.23 3.80
C ALA A 63 14.71 7.66 3.67
N HIS A 64 13.85 8.68 3.53
CA HIS A 64 14.24 10.09 3.62
C HIS A 64 14.46 10.56 5.07
N GLY A 65 14.11 9.78 6.09
CA GLY A 65 14.26 10.17 7.49
C GLY A 65 13.30 11.26 7.96
N LEU A 66 12.09 11.36 7.34
CA LEU A 66 11.07 12.33 7.76
C LEU A 66 10.57 12.02 9.19
N PRO A 67 10.01 13.02 9.90
CA PRO A 67 9.53 12.82 11.28
C PRO A 67 8.52 11.70 11.45
N TYR A 68 7.60 11.50 10.46
CA TYR A 68 6.56 10.47 10.57
C TYR A 68 6.07 10.00 9.20
N ALA A 69 5.94 8.70 9.05
CA ALA A 69 5.21 8.09 7.96
C ALA A 69 4.32 6.94 8.45
N ALA A 70 3.23 6.66 7.73
CA ALA A 70 2.35 5.54 8.05
C ALA A 70 1.73 4.93 6.80
N THR A 71 1.35 3.65 6.87
CA THR A 71 0.39 3.03 5.98
C THR A 71 -0.98 2.96 6.65
N ALA A 72 -2.05 3.06 5.87
CA ALA A 72 -3.41 2.97 6.37
C ALA A 72 -4.32 2.29 5.34
N SER A 73 -5.51 1.88 5.77
CA SER A 73 -6.56 1.35 4.91
C SER A 73 -7.91 1.92 5.30
N VAL A 74 -8.73 2.30 4.32
CA VAL A 74 -10.11 2.73 4.58
C VAL A 74 -10.98 1.59 5.16
N GLY A 75 -10.51 0.34 5.08
CA GLY A 75 -11.12 -0.81 5.74
C GLY A 75 -10.85 -0.89 7.25
N TYR A 76 -9.82 -0.18 7.73
CA TYR A 76 -9.38 -0.11 9.14
C TYR A 76 -9.42 1.32 9.66
N MET A 77 -10.61 1.91 9.65
CA MET A 77 -10.81 3.34 9.92
C MET A 77 -10.29 3.78 11.30
N ASN A 78 -10.44 2.96 12.34
CA ASN A 78 -9.94 3.31 13.68
C ASN A 78 -8.40 3.41 13.72
N ASP A 79 -7.68 2.56 12.99
CA ASP A 79 -6.23 2.64 12.83
C ASP A 79 -5.85 3.92 12.07
N PHE A 80 -6.54 4.19 10.97
CA PHE A 80 -6.29 5.37 10.16
C PHE A 80 -6.52 6.69 10.95
N LEU A 81 -7.61 6.78 11.71
CA LEU A 81 -7.90 7.95 12.55
C LEU A 81 -6.83 8.18 13.62
N LYS A 82 -6.37 7.12 14.31
CA LYS A 82 -5.27 7.23 15.29
C LYS A 82 -3.99 7.77 14.65
N LYS A 83 -3.64 7.31 13.45
CA LYS A 83 -2.48 7.78 12.70
C LYS A 83 -2.60 9.24 12.28
N LEU A 84 -3.82 9.67 11.90
CA LEU A 84 -4.10 11.09 11.60
C LEU A 84 -3.96 11.96 12.85
N GLU A 85 -4.52 11.52 14.00
CA GLU A 85 -4.38 12.24 15.27
C GLU A 85 -2.91 12.36 15.66
N ARG A 86 -2.13 11.27 15.56
CA ARG A 86 -0.70 11.28 15.83
C ARG A 86 0.06 12.22 14.89
N ALA A 87 -0.19 12.13 13.58
CA ALA A 87 0.46 12.98 12.59
C ALA A 87 0.17 14.48 12.80
N LYS A 88 -0.99 14.83 13.34
CA LYS A 88 -1.37 16.21 13.64
C LYS A 88 -0.45 16.86 14.69
N ASP A 89 0.04 16.09 15.66
CA ASP A 89 0.81 16.58 16.80
C ASP A 89 2.34 16.55 16.53
N ILE A 90 2.77 16.01 15.39
CA ILE A 90 4.18 15.98 14.95
C ILE A 90 4.43 17.15 14.00
N HIS A 91 5.53 17.88 14.21
CA HIS A 91 5.98 18.95 13.32
C HIS A 91 6.93 18.45 12.24
N GLY A 92 6.98 19.18 11.12
CA GLY A 92 7.77 18.83 9.95
C GLY A 92 6.97 18.07 8.90
N THR A 93 7.62 17.41 7.94
CA THR A 93 6.92 16.69 6.88
C THR A 93 6.45 15.31 7.35
N ARG A 94 5.15 15.07 7.26
CA ARG A 94 4.52 13.78 7.58
C ARG A 94 3.86 13.18 6.34
N PHE A 95 3.83 11.86 6.29
CA PHE A 95 3.30 11.12 5.14
C PHE A 95 2.38 9.98 5.58
N ILE A 96 1.19 9.87 5.00
CA ILE A 96 0.30 8.70 5.19
C ILE A 96 -0.05 8.11 3.83
N HIS A 97 0.24 6.84 3.62
CA HIS A 97 -0.11 6.06 2.43
C HIS A 97 -1.38 5.25 2.69
N VAL A 98 -2.48 5.64 2.08
CA VAL A 98 -3.81 5.04 2.34
C VAL A 98 -4.25 4.22 1.14
N ILE A 99 -4.44 2.91 1.33
CA ILE A 99 -5.09 2.07 0.31
C ILE A 99 -6.60 2.32 0.31
N ALA A 100 -7.14 2.66 -0.86
CA ALA A 100 -8.55 3.00 -1.04
C ALA A 100 -9.08 2.44 -2.36
N PRO A 101 -9.80 1.31 -2.35
CA PRO A 101 -10.34 0.66 -3.53
C PRO A 101 -11.21 1.58 -4.38
N CYS A 102 -11.14 1.39 -5.71
CA CYS A 102 -11.98 2.08 -6.68
C CYS A 102 -12.86 1.06 -7.41
N PRO A 103 -14.20 1.13 -7.33
CA PRO A 103 -15.10 0.15 -7.93
C PRO A 103 -14.84 -0.09 -9.40
N THR A 104 -14.78 1.00 -10.18
CA THR A 104 -14.58 0.95 -11.63
C THR A 104 -13.21 0.37 -12.00
N GLY A 105 -12.14 0.86 -11.37
CA GLY A 105 -10.79 0.43 -11.70
C GLY A 105 -10.46 -0.98 -11.20
N TRP A 106 -11.02 -1.39 -10.08
CA TRP A 106 -10.84 -2.74 -9.55
C TRP A 106 -11.81 -3.76 -10.17
N GLY A 107 -12.86 -3.28 -10.83
CA GLY A 107 -13.87 -4.16 -11.45
C GLY A 107 -14.63 -4.98 -10.41
N ALA A 108 -15.03 -4.34 -9.33
CA ALA A 108 -15.79 -4.95 -8.24
C ALA A 108 -16.99 -4.06 -7.85
N PRO A 109 -18.07 -4.64 -7.28
CA PRO A 109 -19.24 -3.89 -6.85
C PRO A 109 -18.90 -2.83 -5.80
N GLU A 110 -19.54 -1.66 -5.84
CA GLU A 110 -19.35 -0.56 -4.87
C GLU A 110 -19.56 -1.01 -3.42
N SER A 111 -20.54 -1.87 -3.18
CA SER A 111 -20.83 -2.45 -1.86
C SER A 111 -19.68 -3.28 -1.27
N LYS A 112 -18.69 -3.69 -2.08
CA LYS A 112 -17.53 -4.49 -1.67
C LYS A 112 -16.28 -3.68 -1.37
N MET A 113 -16.29 -2.37 -1.54
CA MET A 113 -15.07 -1.56 -1.43
C MET A 113 -14.45 -1.58 -0.02
N VAL A 114 -15.28 -1.53 1.02
CA VAL A 114 -14.78 -1.60 2.41
C VAL A 114 -14.26 -3.02 2.74
N ASP A 115 -14.96 -4.05 2.27
CA ASP A 115 -14.51 -5.44 2.43
C ASP A 115 -13.15 -5.64 1.74
N LEU A 116 -13.00 -5.23 0.48
CA LEU A 116 -11.73 -5.31 -0.26
C LEU A 116 -10.59 -4.53 0.41
N ALA A 117 -10.91 -3.39 1.04
CA ALA A 117 -9.93 -2.63 1.81
C ALA A 117 -9.51 -3.32 3.12
N ARG A 118 -10.34 -4.23 3.66
CA ARG A 118 -9.98 -5.13 4.77
C ARG A 118 -9.20 -6.33 4.26
N ASP A 119 -9.73 -6.99 3.24
CA ASP A 119 -9.19 -8.22 2.68
C ASP A 119 -7.72 -8.05 2.22
N VAL A 120 -7.35 -6.90 1.63
CA VAL A 120 -5.97 -6.62 1.22
C VAL A 120 -5.01 -6.60 2.40
N VAL A 121 -5.47 -6.18 3.59
CA VAL A 121 -4.69 -6.22 4.84
C VAL A 121 -4.70 -7.63 5.41
N ASP A 122 -5.86 -8.28 5.47
CA ASP A 122 -6.01 -9.58 6.08
C ASP A 122 -5.33 -10.70 5.27
N CYS A 123 -5.22 -10.56 3.94
CA CYS A 123 -4.42 -11.48 3.12
C CYS A 123 -2.92 -11.13 3.05
N GLY A 124 -2.49 -10.06 3.72
CA GLY A 124 -1.10 -9.67 3.86
C GLY A 124 -0.50 -8.92 2.65
N LEU A 125 -1.28 -8.57 1.63
CA LEU A 125 -0.80 -7.78 0.50
C LEU A 125 -0.65 -6.29 0.82
N TRP A 126 -1.20 -5.87 1.93
CA TRP A 126 -1.03 -4.56 2.54
C TRP A 126 -0.78 -4.73 4.04
N TYR A 127 0.10 -3.93 4.62
CA TYR A 127 0.36 -3.94 6.06
C TYR A 127 0.02 -2.58 6.68
N LEU A 128 -0.34 -2.58 7.95
CA LEU A 128 -0.58 -1.37 8.74
C LEU A 128 0.64 -1.14 9.63
N ALA A 129 1.38 -0.08 9.34
CA ALA A 129 2.63 0.24 10.02
C ALA A 129 2.82 1.75 10.16
N GLU A 130 3.70 2.12 11.06
CA GLU A 130 4.20 3.47 11.26
C GLU A 130 5.73 3.48 11.19
N TYR A 131 6.28 4.60 10.80
CA TYR A 131 7.70 4.95 10.88
C TYR A 131 7.82 6.27 11.61
N GLU A 132 8.73 6.32 12.58
CA GLU A 132 9.14 7.53 13.29
C GLU A 132 10.61 7.76 13.05
N GLY A 133 10.91 8.90 12.41
CA GLY A 133 12.29 9.31 12.18
C GLY A 133 12.95 9.77 13.48
N GLU A 134 14.25 9.55 13.58
CA GLU A 134 15.06 10.08 14.67
C GLU A 134 15.05 11.62 14.64
N GLN A 135 14.65 12.24 15.74
CA GLN A 135 14.54 13.71 15.83
C GLN A 135 15.83 14.36 16.34
N GLU A 136 16.77 13.58 16.88
CA GLU A 136 18.06 14.11 17.30
C GLU A 136 18.96 14.37 16.10
N SER A 137 19.45 15.60 15.99
CA SER A 137 20.26 16.03 14.86
C SER A 137 21.56 15.23 14.75
N GLY A 138 21.79 14.69 13.56
CA GLY A 138 23.03 13.99 13.22
C GLY A 138 23.02 12.48 13.42
N VAL A 139 21.91 11.90 13.90
CA VAL A 139 21.73 10.45 13.95
C VAL A 139 20.76 10.03 12.84
N PRO A 140 21.25 9.42 11.73
CA PRO A 140 20.36 8.87 10.72
C PRO A 140 19.64 7.64 11.28
N GLY A 141 18.34 7.57 11.08
CA GLY A 141 17.58 6.38 11.47
C GLY A 141 16.15 6.69 11.80
N GLY A 142 15.45 5.67 12.23
CA GLY A 142 14.07 5.72 12.67
C GLY A 142 13.56 4.33 13.00
N THR A 143 12.40 4.28 13.64
CA THR A 143 11.80 3.03 14.09
C THR A 143 10.58 2.70 13.26
N PHE A 144 10.52 1.49 12.75
CA PHE A 144 9.31 0.92 12.17
C PHE A 144 8.51 0.20 13.25
N THR A 145 7.20 0.40 13.24
CA THR A 145 6.26 -0.29 14.13
C THR A 145 5.15 -0.91 13.31
N LEU A 146 4.98 -2.23 13.43
CA LEU A 146 3.87 -2.96 12.81
C LEU A 146 2.64 -2.86 13.72
N ASN A 147 1.59 -2.16 13.27
CA ASN A 147 0.37 -1.96 14.09
C ASN A 147 -0.56 -3.17 14.09
N ARG A 148 -0.49 -4.01 13.05
CA ARG A 148 -1.33 -5.20 12.92
C ARG A 148 -0.58 -6.32 12.23
N LYS A 149 -0.51 -7.48 12.90
CA LYS A 149 -0.11 -8.76 12.32
C LYS A 149 -1.32 -9.69 12.38
N PRO A 150 -1.88 -10.14 11.25
CA PRO A 150 -2.89 -11.19 11.26
C PRO A 150 -2.32 -12.47 11.91
N ARG A 151 -3.12 -13.17 12.69
CA ARG A 151 -2.72 -14.48 13.26
C ARG A 151 -2.52 -15.52 12.17
N GLU A 152 -3.37 -15.44 11.15
CA GLU A 152 -3.34 -16.24 9.95
C GLU A 152 -3.78 -15.35 8.78
N PHE A 153 -3.09 -15.46 7.64
CA PHE A 153 -3.47 -14.71 6.44
C PHE A 153 -4.67 -15.37 5.76
N THR A 154 -5.61 -14.55 5.34
CA THR A 154 -6.67 -15.01 4.45
C THR A 154 -6.13 -15.32 3.05
N SER A 155 -6.94 -15.94 2.20
CA SER A 155 -6.54 -16.36 0.86
C SER A 155 -6.24 -15.18 -0.06
N VAL A 156 -5.00 -15.05 -0.53
CA VAL A 156 -4.61 -14.11 -1.60
C VAL A 156 -5.39 -14.41 -2.88
N ARG A 157 -5.57 -15.69 -3.21
CA ARG A 157 -6.34 -16.13 -4.37
C ARG A 157 -7.76 -15.59 -4.36
N ASP A 158 -8.46 -15.70 -3.25
CA ASP A 158 -9.85 -15.24 -3.13
C ASP A 158 -9.93 -13.72 -3.23
N TYR A 159 -9.00 -13.01 -2.59
CA TYR A 159 -8.86 -11.56 -2.73
C TYR A 159 -8.65 -11.14 -4.18
N LEU A 160 -7.74 -11.77 -4.92
CA LEU A 160 -7.47 -11.44 -6.32
C LEU A 160 -8.68 -11.79 -7.22
N LYS A 161 -9.28 -12.96 -7.04
CA LYS A 161 -10.41 -13.42 -7.85
C LYS A 161 -11.71 -12.63 -7.61
N SER A 162 -11.82 -11.93 -6.48
CA SER A 162 -12.97 -11.05 -6.22
C SER A 162 -12.97 -9.77 -7.06
N GLN A 163 -11.90 -9.51 -7.85
CA GLN A 163 -11.68 -8.28 -8.59
C GLN A 163 -11.51 -8.55 -10.10
N GLY A 164 -12.29 -7.86 -10.91
CA GLY A 164 -12.27 -8.02 -12.38
C GLY A 164 -10.92 -7.70 -13.02
N ARG A 165 -10.10 -6.80 -12.40
CA ARG A 165 -8.78 -6.42 -12.91
C ARG A 165 -7.74 -7.55 -12.87
N PHE A 166 -7.97 -8.61 -12.07
CA PHE A 166 -7.08 -9.77 -11.96
C PHE A 166 -7.62 -11.03 -12.63
N ARG A 167 -8.72 -10.90 -13.38
CA ARG A 167 -9.40 -12.06 -14.01
C ARG A 167 -8.50 -12.92 -14.90
N ALA A 168 -7.46 -12.33 -15.50
CA ALA A 168 -6.56 -13.03 -16.43
C ALA A 168 -5.36 -13.70 -15.74
N LEU A 169 -5.17 -13.55 -14.42
CA LEU A 169 -4.09 -14.21 -13.71
C LEU A 169 -4.20 -15.72 -13.72
N SER A 170 -3.12 -16.40 -14.11
CA SER A 170 -2.96 -17.83 -13.98
C SER A 170 -2.71 -18.26 -12.54
N ASP A 171 -2.81 -19.56 -12.25
CA ASP A 171 -2.52 -20.09 -10.93
C ASP A 171 -1.04 -19.92 -10.55
N GLU A 172 -0.12 -20.00 -11.52
CA GLU A 172 1.31 -19.76 -11.34
C GLU A 172 1.59 -18.29 -10.98
N GLU A 173 0.90 -17.36 -11.64
CA GLU A 173 1.03 -15.93 -11.36
C GLU A 173 0.45 -15.57 -9.98
N ILE A 174 -0.66 -16.19 -9.56
CA ILE A 174 -1.19 -16.06 -8.20
C ILE A 174 -0.19 -16.57 -7.18
N SER A 175 0.42 -17.74 -7.42
CA SER A 175 1.46 -18.31 -6.54
C SER A 175 2.70 -17.41 -6.47
N LEU A 176 3.03 -16.67 -7.55
CA LEU A 176 4.10 -15.67 -7.50
C LEU A 176 3.76 -14.50 -6.57
N VAL A 177 2.51 -14.03 -6.60
CA VAL A 177 2.03 -12.97 -5.68
C VAL A 177 2.09 -13.47 -4.23
N GLU A 178 1.67 -14.70 -3.96
CA GLU A 178 1.74 -15.31 -2.63
C GLU A 178 3.18 -15.37 -2.11
N ARG A 179 4.12 -15.89 -2.91
CA ARG A 179 5.56 -15.91 -2.52
C ARG A 179 6.13 -14.51 -2.30
N SER A 180 5.74 -13.54 -3.12
CA SER A 180 6.17 -12.14 -2.95
C SER A 180 5.65 -11.54 -1.63
N ARG A 181 4.39 -11.85 -1.25
CA ARG A 181 3.80 -11.50 0.03
C ARG A 181 4.60 -12.13 1.18
N ASP A 182 4.86 -13.44 1.12
CA ASP A 182 5.55 -14.16 2.17
C ASP A 182 6.97 -13.61 2.39
N ALA A 183 7.74 -13.43 1.32
CA ALA A 183 9.08 -12.83 1.40
C ALA A 183 9.07 -11.41 2.00
N LYS A 184 8.02 -10.61 1.71
CA LYS A 184 7.86 -9.29 2.32
C LYS A 184 7.60 -9.38 3.81
N TRP A 185 6.75 -10.30 4.25
CA TRP A 185 6.45 -10.49 5.67
C TRP A 185 7.62 -11.06 6.46
N GLU A 186 8.40 -11.97 5.88
CA GLU A 186 9.67 -12.44 6.49
C GLU A 186 10.63 -11.27 6.76
N MET A 187 10.73 -10.32 5.82
CA MET A 187 11.54 -9.12 5.99
C MET A 187 10.98 -8.21 7.10
N ILE A 188 9.66 -7.96 7.11
CA ILE A 188 8.98 -7.15 8.13
C ILE A 188 9.20 -7.75 9.52
N GLU A 189 9.02 -9.06 9.66
CA GLU A 189 9.20 -9.76 10.94
C GLU A 189 10.64 -9.74 11.44
N ARG A 190 11.62 -9.75 10.55
CA ARG A 190 13.04 -9.66 10.90
C ARG A 190 13.45 -8.24 11.30
N ASP A 191 12.97 -7.23 10.55
CA ASP A 191 13.53 -5.88 10.59
C ASP A 191 12.69 -4.89 11.44
N TRP A 192 11.39 -5.19 11.70
CA TRP A 192 10.46 -4.31 12.41
C TRP A 192 9.87 -4.93 13.70
N ALA A 193 10.33 -6.11 14.10
CA ALA A 193 9.84 -6.84 15.28
C ALA A 193 10.60 -6.44 16.56
#